data_0e1ddb132155c9cbdae7115ef1e1cd19
#
_entry.id   0e1ddb132155c9cbdae7115ef1e1cd19
#
_cell.length_a   1.000
_cell.length_b   1.000
_cell.length_c   1.000
_cell.angle_alpha   90.00
_cell.angle_beta   90.00
_cell.angle_gamma   90.00
#
_symmetry.space_group_name_H-M   'P 1'
#
loop_
_entity.id
_entity.type
_entity.pdbx_description
1 polymer ?
#
loop_
_entity_poly.entity_id
_entity_poly.type
_entity_poly.pdbx_seq_one_letter_code
_entity_poly.pdbx_strand_id
1 'polypeptide(L)'
;MAITIIILVLSAVFFMSGKVRSDLVALCALVLLILFNILTPEEALSGFSNSVVIMMVGLFVVGGAIFQTGLAKMISSRILKFAGTSELKLFILIILVTAAIGAFVSNTGTVALMLPIVVSMAMSATINVSRLLMPLAFASSMGGMMTLIGTPPNLVIQNALIEAGYERLSFFTFTPVGLVCVTVGLIVLIPLSKIFLTKKSDKEARGKRKNKSLQELAGEYQLSQNLYRVEVEESSGFVGKTIQELGIPQRYHVTILEVRRRSVSSRHFFKTKKQEMAEAGTLIEAEDILYVLGEFENVKRFAGENRLSLLDTHKTEGSLHDTDEGFDFQEIGIAEILLLPTANLINKPVKASGFRENYSINILGIQRKRDYLLKNLKDEKMHSGDILLVQGSWANIARLGEDQSQWVVLGQPLAEAAKVTLNHKAPVAALIMLGMIVTMMFDFIPVAPVTAVIVAALLMVLTGCFRNVEEAYKTINWESIVLIAGMLPMSLALEKTGASEVVSQSLVNGLGAYGPFALLAGIYFTTSLMTMFISNTATAVLLAPIALHSAVQLGLSPYPFLFAVTVAASMCFASPFSTPPNALVMPAGRYTFMDYVKVGLPLQIIMGVVMVFVLPLLFPF
;
A
#
# COMPACT_ATOMS: atom_id res chain seq x y z
N MET A 1 28.13 18.48 23.97
CA MET A 1 28.54 17.08 23.80
C MET A 1 27.75 16.09 24.65
N ALA A 2 27.91 16.06 25.99
CA ALA A 2 27.17 15.05 26.81
C ALA A 2 25.64 15.06 26.60
N ILE A 3 25.03 16.27 26.55
CA ILE A 3 23.57 16.40 26.34
C ILE A 3 23.16 15.83 24.98
N THR A 4 23.94 16.07 23.92
CA THR A 4 23.66 15.55 22.57
C THR A 4 23.70 14.04 22.52
N ILE A 5 24.72 13.44 23.17
CA ILE A 5 24.83 11.98 23.30
C ILE A 5 23.65 11.41 24.13
N ILE A 6 23.26 12.07 25.21
CA ILE A 6 22.10 11.64 26.01
C ILE A 6 20.81 11.69 25.18
N ILE A 7 20.57 12.77 24.40
CA ILE A 7 19.39 12.87 23.53
C ILE A 7 19.43 11.77 22.47
N LEU A 8 20.59 11.50 21.84
CA LEU A 8 20.75 10.41 20.87
C LEU A 8 20.42 9.04 21.48
N VAL A 9 21.01 8.73 22.64
CA VAL A 9 20.81 7.45 23.33
C VAL A 9 19.35 7.29 23.79
N LEU A 10 18.75 8.37 24.34
CA LEU A 10 17.33 8.35 24.72
C LEU A 10 16.43 8.13 23.50
N SER A 11 16.71 8.80 22.38
CA SER A 11 15.96 8.59 21.13
C SER A 11 16.06 7.14 20.68
N ALA A 12 17.26 6.54 20.70
CA ALA A 12 17.47 5.13 20.36
C ALA A 12 16.68 4.19 21.30
N VAL A 13 16.71 4.43 22.62
CA VAL A 13 15.98 3.64 23.61
C VAL A 13 14.46 3.75 23.40
N PHE A 14 13.94 4.96 23.14
CA PHE A 14 12.50 5.14 22.87
C PHE A 14 12.09 4.47 21.52
N PHE A 15 12.91 4.55 20.48
CA PHE A 15 12.70 3.81 19.25
C PHE A 15 12.65 2.30 19.51
N MET A 16 13.59 1.76 20.28
CA MET A 16 13.64 0.33 20.63
C MET A 16 12.45 -0.11 21.50
N SER A 17 11.91 0.77 22.35
CA SER A 17 10.77 0.42 23.19
C SER A 17 9.49 0.14 22.39
N GLY A 18 9.35 0.74 21.20
CA GLY A 18 8.15 0.64 20.35
C GLY A 18 6.86 1.20 20.95
N LYS A 19 6.93 1.79 22.18
CA LYS A 19 5.76 2.32 22.91
C LYS A 19 5.34 3.70 22.41
N VAL A 20 6.24 4.43 21.79
CA VAL A 20 6.04 5.79 21.25
C VAL A 20 6.28 5.75 19.75
N ARG A 21 5.46 6.46 18.99
CA ARG A 21 5.65 6.55 17.53
C ARG A 21 6.99 7.22 17.21
N SER A 22 7.66 6.72 16.17
CA SER A 22 9.00 7.16 15.79
C SER A 22 9.07 8.65 15.42
N ASP A 23 8.04 9.19 14.75
CA ASP A 23 7.93 10.60 14.40
C ASP A 23 7.88 11.52 15.63
N LEU A 24 7.14 11.10 16.68
CA LEU A 24 7.06 11.86 17.93
C LEU A 24 8.40 11.87 18.66
N VAL A 25 9.11 10.74 18.69
CA VAL A 25 10.45 10.67 19.30
C VAL A 25 11.42 11.62 18.57
N ALA A 26 11.38 11.65 17.23
CA ALA A 26 12.20 12.53 16.42
C ALA A 26 11.90 14.01 16.69
N LEU A 27 10.61 14.39 16.76
CA LEU A 27 10.20 15.76 17.10
C LEU A 27 10.60 16.15 18.52
N CYS A 28 10.47 15.24 19.51
CA CYS A 28 10.94 15.50 20.87
C CYS A 28 12.46 15.70 20.90
N ALA A 29 13.24 14.89 20.20
CA ALA A 29 14.68 15.05 20.10
C ALA A 29 15.04 16.42 19.49
N LEU A 30 14.36 16.81 18.39
CA LEU A 30 14.53 18.09 17.73
C LEU A 30 14.26 19.26 18.68
N VAL A 31 13.15 19.22 19.41
CA VAL A 31 12.78 20.26 20.39
C VAL A 31 13.82 20.34 21.52
N LEU A 32 14.31 19.20 22.00
CA LEU A 32 15.35 19.19 23.04
C LEU A 32 16.66 19.82 22.52
N LEU A 33 17.05 19.57 21.28
CA LEU A 33 18.23 20.20 20.68
C LEU A 33 18.12 21.73 20.63
N ILE A 34 16.91 22.26 20.36
CA ILE A 34 16.66 23.72 20.42
C ILE A 34 16.68 24.23 21.86
N LEU A 35 15.97 23.59 22.78
CA LEU A 35 15.85 24.01 24.18
C LEU A 35 17.20 24.05 24.91
N PHE A 36 18.11 23.12 24.57
CA PHE A 36 19.47 23.11 25.12
C PHE A 36 20.44 23.97 24.33
N ASN A 37 19.97 24.82 23.40
CA ASN A 37 20.79 25.73 22.56
C ASN A 37 21.92 25.01 21.81
N ILE A 38 21.71 23.76 21.41
CA ILE A 38 22.65 22.99 20.58
C ILE A 38 22.49 23.39 19.12
N LEU A 39 21.23 23.54 18.68
CA LEU A 39 20.86 24.02 17.34
C LEU A 39 20.02 25.29 17.47
N THR A 40 20.16 26.19 16.48
CA THR A 40 19.19 27.27 16.29
C THR A 40 17.86 26.71 15.71
N PRO A 41 16.74 27.42 15.83
CA PRO A 41 15.48 27.01 15.23
C PRO A 41 15.60 26.79 13.71
N GLU A 42 16.37 27.63 12.99
CA GLU A 42 16.57 27.48 11.55
C GLU A 42 17.32 26.19 11.21
N GLU A 43 18.39 25.89 11.97
CA GLU A 43 19.14 24.64 11.79
C GLU A 43 18.32 23.41 12.14
N ALA A 44 17.54 23.48 13.20
CA ALA A 44 16.66 22.39 13.60
C ALA A 44 15.56 22.13 12.55
N LEU A 45 15.00 23.18 11.95
CA LEU A 45 13.97 23.05 10.93
C LEU A 45 14.51 22.78 9.53
N SER A 46 15.83 22.87 9.31
CA SER A 46 16.46 22.63 8.00
C SER A 46 16.15 21.26 7.42
N GLY A 47 15.92 20.24 8.27
CA GLY A 47 15.51 18.91 7.84
C GLY A 47 14.19 18.89 7.08
N PHE A 48 13.23 19.76 7.41
CA PHE A 48 11.94 19.84 6.72
C PHE A 48 12.03 20.51 5.34
N SER A 49 13.04 21.34 5.10
CA SER A 49 13.34 21.94 3.80
C SER A 49 14.37 21.15 2.98
N ASN A 50 14.83 20.01 3.50
CA ASN A 50 15.83 19.18 2.84
C ASN A 50 15.28 18.59 1.54
N SER A 51 16.05 18.71 0.45
CA SER A 51 15.65 18.26 -0.89
C SER A 51 15.32 16.76 -0.95
N VAL A 52 15.99 15.93 -0.13
CA VAL A 52 15.75 14.49 -0.06
C VAL A 52 14.40 14.19 0.60
N VAL A 53 14.03 14.93 1.65
CA VAL A 53 12.73 14.76 2.32
C VAL A 53 11.60 15.15 1.37
N ILE A 54 11.75 16.27 0.65
CA ILE A 54 10.77 16.72 -0.35
C ILE A 54 10.66 15.69 -1.50
N MET A 55 11.80 15.16 -1.96
CA MET A 55 11.83 14.10 -2.99
C MET A 55 11.08 12.84 -2.52
N MET A 56 11.24 12.44 -1.24
CA MET A 56 10.50 11.29 -0.70
C MET A 56 9.00 11.48 -0.72
N VAL A 57 8.49 12.67 -0.42
CA VAL A 57 7.04 12.98 -0.53
C VAL A 57 6.55 12.70 -1.95
N GLY A 58 7.25 13.23 -2.96
CA GLY A 58 6.89 13.01 -4.36
C GLY A 58 6.98 11.53 -4.77
N LEU A 59 7.99 10.79 -4.29
CA LEU A 59 8.15 9.36 -4.58
C LEU A 59 7.02 8.50 -3.97
N PHE A 60 6.53 8.85 -2.78
CA PHE A 60 5.35 8.18 -2.22
C PHE A 60 4.12 8.38 -3.10
N VAL A 61 3.94 9.58 -3.65
CA VAL A 61 2.83 9.87 -4.59
C VAL A 61 3.00 9.07 -5.89
N VAL A 62 4.19 9.09 -6.51
CA VAL A 62 4.45 8.31 -7.74
C VAL A 62 4.23 6.81 -7.50
N GLY A 63 4.77 6.25 -6.41
CA GLY A 63 4.57 4.85 -6.03
C GLY A 63 3.09 4.51 -5.79
N GLY A 64 2.36 5.41 -5.13
CA GLY A 64 0.92 5.29 -4.91
C GLY A 64 0.12 5.27 -6.21
N ALA A 65 0.48 6.11 -7.19
CA ALA A 65 -0.15 6.13 -8.51
C ALA A 65 0.07 4.81 -9.29
N ILE A 66 1.27 4.24 -9.23
CA ILE A 66 1.58 2.93 -9.83
C ILE A 66 0.69 1.84 -9.23
N PHE A 67 0.43 1.92 -7.92
CA PHE A 67 -0.46 1.00 -7.22
C PHE A 67 -1.92 1.21 -7.64
N GLN A 68 -2.43 2.47 -7.61
CA GLN A 68 -3.83 2.79 -7.92
C GLN A 68 -4.21 2.56 -9.39
N THR A 69 -3.28 2.78 -10.32
CA THR A 69 -3.50 2.49 -11.75
C THR A 69 -3.42 1.00 -12.08
N GLY A 70 -3.04 0.14 -11.12
CA GLY A 70 -2.90 -1.28 -11.35
C GLY A 70 -1.77 -1.68 -12.28
N LEU A 71 -0.87 -0.75 -12.63
CA LEU A 71 0.27 -1.02 -13.52
C LEU A 71 1.11 -2.20 -13.00
N ALA A 72 1.49 -2.19 -11.73
CA ALA A 72 2.25 -3.27 -11.13
C ALA A 72 1.47 -4.60 -11.14
N LYS A 73 0.15 -4.58 -10.88
CA LYS A 73 -0.73 -5.76 -10.93
C LYS A 73 -0.79 -6.35 -12.36
N MET A 74 -0.92 -5.50 -13.36
CA MET A 74 -0.99 -5.92 -14.76
C MET A 74 0.31 -6.58 -15.22
N ILE A 75 1.47 -6.00 -14.87
CA ILE A 75 2.78 -6.55 -15.19
C ILE A 75 2.99 -7.89 -14.47
N SER A 76 2.79 -7.93 -13.15
CA SER A 76 3.02 -9.13 -12.34
C SER A 76 2.13 -10.30 -12.76
N SER A 77 0.84 -10.07 -12.99
CA SER A 77 -0.09 -11.13 -13.36
C SER A 77 0.24 -11.77 -14.72
N ARG A 78 0.72 -10.98 -15.68
CA ARG A 78 1.17 -11.50 -16.99
C ARG A 78 2.42 -12.37 -16.84
N ILE A 79 3.44 -11.87 -16.11
CA ILE A 79 4.71 -12.60 -15.95
C ILE A 79 4.50 -13.90 -15.17
N LEU A 80 3.73 -13.87 -14.09
CA LEU A 80 3.49 -15.05 -13.28
C LEU A 80 2.73 -16.16 -14.01
N LYS A 81 1.91 -15.84 -15.02
CA LYS A 81 1.26 -16.87 -15.87
C LYS A 81 2.25 -17.78 -16.59
N PHE A 82 3.48 -17.31 -16.87
CA PHE A 82 4.52 -18.14 -17.47
C PHE A 82 5.07 -19.24 -16.55
N ALA A 83 4.83 -19.17 -15.24
CA ALA A 83 5.28 -20.20 -14.29
C ALA A 83 4.59 -21.56 -14.51
N GLY A 84 3.34 -21.56 -15.03
CA GLY A 84 2.53 -22.75 -15.13
C GLY A 84 2.27 -23.40 -13.77
N THR A 85 2.37 -24.71 -13.68
CA THR A 85 2.17 -25.51 -12.45
C THR A 85 3.47 -25.84 -11.70
N SER A 86 4.62 -25.38 -12.19
CA SER A 86 5.93 -25.70 -11.58
C SER A 86 6.19 -24.85 -10.35
N GLU A 87 6.28 -25.49 -9.18
CA GLU A 87 6.51 -24.81 -7.91
C GLU A 87 7.83 -24.01 -7.90
N LEU A 88 8.92 -24.58 -8.42
CA LEU A 88 10.21 -23.90 -8.45
C LEU A 88 10.19 -22.68 -9.39
N LYS A 89 9.58 -22.81 -10.57
CA LYS A 89 9.43 -21.68 -11.50
C LYS A 89 8.59 -20.58 -10.88
N LEU A 90 7.48 -20.93 -10.23
CA LEU A 90 6.60 -19.98 -9.55
C LEU A 90 7.36 -19.27 -8.42
N PHE A 91 8.13 -19.99 -7.60
CA PHE A 91 8.94 -19.44 -6.52
C PHE A 91 9.96 -18.42 -7.05
N ILE A 92 10.75 -18.79 -8.07
CA ILE A 92 11.75 -17.89 -8.67
C ILE A 92 11.08 -16.66 -9.28
N LEU A 93 10.00 -16.84 -10.06
CA LEU A 93 9.29 -15.72 -10.69
C LEU A 93 8.66 -14.78 -9.66
N ILE A 94 8.09 -15.30 -8.57
CA ILE A 94 7.57 -14.47 -7.47
C ILE A 94 8.68 -13.58 -6.91
N ILE A 95 9.85 -14.14 -6.59
CA ILE A 95 10.96 -13.35 -6.04
C ILE A 95 11.42 -12.30 -7.04
N LEU A 96 11.65 -12.67 -8.30
CA LEU A 96 12.14 -11.74 -9.32
C LEU A 96 11.14 -10.63 -9.63
N VAL A 97 9.86 -10.97 -9.81
CA VAL A 97 8.81 -9.97 -10.10
C VAL A 97 8.58 -9.06 -8.90
N THR A 98 8.57 -9.63 -7.69
CA THR A 98 8.41 -8.83 -6.47
C THR A 98 9.59 -7.88 -6.26
N ALA A 99 10.82 -8.35 -6.47
CA ALA A 99 12.01 -7.50 -6.38
C ALA A 99 11.99 -6.39 -7.45
N ALA A 100 11.62 -6.72 -8.68
CA ALA A 100 11.50 -5.73 -9.75
C ALA A 100 10.45 -4.65 -9.44
N ILE A 101 9.29 -5.02 -8.89
CA ILE A 101 8.27 -4.04 -8.47
C ILE A 101 8.75 -3.26 -7.24
N GLY A 102 9.33 -3.93 -6.25
CA GLY A 102 9.87 -3.31 -5.03
C GLY A 102 11.01 -2.33 -5.28
N ALA A 103 11.66 -2.40 -6.44
CA ALA A 103 12.65 -1.41 -6.87
C ALA A 103 12.06 -0.01 -7.12
N PHE A 104 10.76 0.09 -7.43
CA PHE A 104 10.08 1.34 -7.81
C PHE A 104 8.87 1.69 -6.92
N VAL A 105 8.36 0.71 -6.18
CA VAL A 105 7.18 0.85 -5.32
C VAL A 105 7.57 0.49 -3.89
N SER A 106 6.93 1.10 -2.91
CA SER A 106 7.20 0.79 -1.50
C SER A 106 7.05 -0.71 -1.21
N ASN A 107 7.91 -1.23 -0.34
CA ASN A 107 7.91 -2.66 0.03
C ASN A 107 6.55 -3.14 0.51
N THR A 108 5.86 -2.33 1.33
CA THR A 108 4.51 -2.64 1.84
C THR A 108 3.47 -2.70 0.73
N GLY A 109 3.49 -1.72 -0.19
CA GLY A 109 2.60 -1.70 -1.35
C GLY A 109 2.82 -2.88 -2.28
N THR A 110 4.08 -3.23 -2.53
CA THR A 110 4.47 -4.38 -3.34
C THR A 110 3.91 -5.69 -2.76
N VAL A 111 4.07 -5.91 -1.45
CA VAL A 111 3.53 -7.12 -0.79
C VAL A 111 2.01 -7.12 -0.77
N ALA A 112 1.37 -6.00 -0.44
CA ALA A 112 -0.09 -5.90 -0.42
C ALA A 112 -0.71 -6.22 -1.79
N LEU A 113 -0.05 -5.81 -2.88
CA LEU A 113 -0.46 -6.09 -4.25
C LEU A 113 -0.22 -7.56 -4.64
N MET A 114 0.97 -8.08 -4.34
CA MET A 114 1.38 -9.40 -4.79
C MET A 114 0.73 -10.54 -3.99
N LEU A 115 0.41 -10.31 -2.71
CA LEU A 115 -0.13 -11.32 -1.80
C LEU A 115 -1.38 -12.01 -2.36
N PRO A 116 -2.46 -11.31 -2.77
CA PRO A 116 -3.65 -11.98 -3.31
C PRO A 116 -3.36 -12.72 -4.63
N ILE A 117 -2.46 -12.19 -5.48
CA ILE A 117 -2.08 -12.83 -6.74
C ILE A 117 -1.37 -14.15 -6.46
N VAL A 118 -0.38 -14.13 -5.55
CA VAL A 118 0.40 -15.32 -5.19
C VAL A 118 -0.46 -16.37 -4.49
N VAL A 119 -1.35 -15.95 -3.59
CA VAL A 119 -2.31 -16.87 -2.95
C VAL A 119 -3.21 -17.55 -3.98
N SER A 120 -3.78 -16.77 -4.90
CA SER A 120 -4.65 -17.32 -5.97
C SER A 120 -3.91 -18.32 -6.86
N MET A 121 -2.68 -18.01 -7.27
CA MET A 121 -1.87 -18.88 -8.10
C MET A 121 -1.41 -20.14 -7.37
N ALA A 122 -1.00 -20.02 -6.11
CA ALA A 122 -0.61 -21.16 -5.28
C ALA A 122 -1.78 -22.14 -5.09
N MET A 123 -2.99 -21.60 -4.85
CA MET A 123 -4.22 -22.41 -4.75
C MET A 123 -4.56 -23.11 -6.07
N SER A 124 -4.44 -22.42 -7.20
CA SER A 124 -4.70 -22.99 -8.53
C SER A 124 -3.67 -24.06 -8.91
N ALA A 125 -2.42 -23.91 -8.50
CA ALA A 125 -1.34 -24.86 -8.73
C ALA A 125 -1.23 -25.94 -7.65
N THR A 126 -2.11 -25.95 -6.63
CA THR A 126 -2.08 -26.87 -5.47
C THR A 126 -0.78 -26.81 -4.66
N ILE A 127 -0.12 -25.66 -4.67
CA ILE A 127 1.13 -25.40 -3.96
C ILE A 127 0.83 -24.83 -2.57
N ASN A 128 1.67 -25.15 -1.58
CA ASN A 128 1.51 -24.61 -0.23
C ASN A 128 1.82 -23.09 -0.20
N VAL A 129 0.80 -22.29 0.08
CA VAL A 129 0.87 -20.83 0.14
C VAL A 129 1.96 -20.34 1.12
N SER A 130 2.11 -21.02 2.27
CA SER A 130 3.11 -20.65 3.28
C SER A 130 4.56 -20.69 2.77
N ARG A 131 4.86 -21.49 1.74
CA ARG A 131 6.21 -21.54 1.15
C ARG A 131 6.55 -20.35 0.27
N LEU A 132 5.54 -19.57 -0.15
CA LEU A 132 5.69 -18.49 -1.12
C LEU A 132 5.58 -17.11 -0.47
N LEU A 133 4.78 -16.95 0.58
CA LEU A 133 4.46 -15.62 1.12
C LEU A 133 5.60 -14.99 1.93
N MET A 134 6.35 -15.74 2.74
CA MET A 134 7.50 -15.18 3.45
C MET A 134 8.63 -14.79 2.50
N PRO A 135 9.02 -15.64 1.52
CA PRO A 135 9.94 -15.22 0.45
C PRO A 135 9.46 -14.00 -0.35
N LEU A 136 8.16 -13.86 -0.58
CA LEU A 136 7.56 -12.68 -1.19
C LEU A 136 7.88 -11.40 -0.39
N ALA A 137 7.65 -11.42 0.93
CA ALA A 137 7.93 -10.26 1.78
C ALA A 137 9.42 -9.91 1.79
N PHE A 138 10.29 -10.90 1.86
CA PHE A 138 11.75 -10.69 1.82
C PHE A 138 12.22 -10.18 0.46
N ALA A 139 11.64 -10.69 -0.64
CA ALA A 139 11.93 -10.22 -2.00
C ALA A 139 11.59 -8.75 -2.21
N SER A 140 10.50 -8.26 -1.60
CA SER A 140 10.16 -6.83 -1.70
C SER A 140 11.22 -5.94 -1.05
N SER A 141 11.76 -6.36 0.10
CA SER A 141 12.84 -5.63 0.77
C SER A 141 14.16 -5.68 -0.01
N MET A 142 14.50 -6.85 -0.57
CA MET A 142 15.69 -6.99 -1.46
C MET A 142 15.53 -6.15 -2.73
N GLY A 143 14.32 -6.07 -3.30
CA GLY A 143 13.99 -5.20 -4.42
C GLY A 143 14.21 -3.73 -4.13
N GLY A 144 13.86 -3.28 -2.93
CA GLY A 144 14.10 -1.91 -2.48
C GLY A 144 15.57 -1.49 -2.49
N MET A 145 16.50 -2.45 -2.51
CA MET A 145 17.93 -2.20 -2.64
C MET A 145 18.43 -2.09 -4.09
N MET A 146 17.55 -2.16 -5.09
CA MET A 146 17.96 -2.10 -6.50
C MET A 146 18.03 -0.68 -7.06
N THR A 147 17.34 0.27 -6.45
CA THR A 147 17.32 1.67 -6.92
C THR A 147 17.46 2.64 -5.74
N LEU A 148 17.86 3.86 -6.06
CA LEU A 148 17.95 4.94 -5.06
C LEU A 148 16.62 5.17 -4.32
N ILE A 149 15.49 5.01 -5.00
CA ILE A 149 14.15 5.33 -4.48
C ILE A 149 13.39 4.13 -3.88
N GLY A 150 13.95 2.92 -3.98
CA GLY A 150 13.23 1.70 -3.59
C GLY A 150 12.95 1.61 -2.08
N THR A 151 13.78 2.25 -1.24
CA THR A 151 13.57 2.27 0.21
C THR A 151 14.12 3.56 0.83
N PRO A 152 13.47 4.12 1.89
CA PRO A 152 13.91 5.34 2.56
C PRO A 152 15.36 5.36 3.04
N PRO A 153 15.93 4.29 3.61
CA PRO A 153 17.34 4.24 4.00
C PRO A 153 18.33 4.63 2.89
N ASN A 154 18.05 4.31 1.62
CA ASN A 154 18.91 4.67 0.48
C ASN A 154 19.01 6.20 0.34
N LEU A 155 17.90 6.90 0.54
CA LEU A 155 17.86 8.36 0.47
C LEU A 155 18.53 9.00 1.68
N VAL A 156 18.47 8.36 2.84
CA VAL A 156 19.16 8.82 4.06
C VAL A 156 20.68 8.83 3.85
N ILE A 157 21.24 7.72 3.34
CA ILE A 157 22.69 7.67 3.10
C ILE A 157 23.12 8.61 1.97
N GLN A 158 22.29 8.80 0.94
CA GLN A 158 22.57 9.82 -0.08
C GLN A 158 22.65 11.21 0.53
N ASN A 159 21.73 11.57 1.44
CA ASN A 159 21.76 12.85 2.11
C ASN A 159 23.04 12.99 2.94
N ALA A 160 23.42 11.98 3.71
CA ALA A 160 24.65 11.98 4.50
C ALA A 160 25.90 12.18 3.63
N LEU A 161 25.96 11.58 2.44
CA LEU A 161 27.05 11.80 1.48
C LEU A 161 27.08 13.24 0.96
N ILE A 162 25.91 13.80 0.58
CA ILE A 162 25.81 15.17 0.05
C ILE A 162 26.21 16.20 1.13
N GLU A 163 25.75 16.04 2.37
CA GLU A 163 26.10 16.92 3.48
C GLU A 163 27.59 16.88 3.80
N ALA A 164 28.23 15.72 3.62
CA ALA A 164 29.68 15.56 3.80
C ALA A 164 30.50 15.99 2.57
N GLY A 165 29.89 16.55 1.53
CA GLY A 165 30.57 17.05 0.34
C GLY A 165 30.95 16.00 -0.71
N TYR A 166 30.43 14.78 -0.60
CA TYR A 166 30.63 13.72 -1.59
C TYR A 166 29.65 13.86 -2.76
N GLU A 167 29.99 13.18 -3.88
CA GLU A 167 29.14 13.17 -5.07
C GLU A 167 27.81 12.46 -4.82
N ARG A 168 26.78 12.92 -5.53
CA ARG A 168 25.44 12.30 -5.49
C ARG A 168 25.48 10.92 -6.10
N LEU A 169 24.76 9.98 -5.47
CA LEU A 169 24.57 8.65 -6.03
C LEU A 169 23.63 8.73 -7.24
N SER A 170 23.96 8.03 -8.32
CA SER A 170 23.07 7.87 -9.45
C SER A 170 21.87 6.96 -9.11
N PHE A 171 20.82 7.02 -9.92
CA PHE A 171 19.61 6.25 -9.69
C PHE A 171 19.86 4.73 -9.54
N PHE A 172 20.79 4.17 -10.34
CA PHE A 172 21.11 2.75 -10.37
C PHE A 172 22.40 2.37 -9.63
N THR A 173 22.98 3.26 -8.84
CA THR A 173 24.19 2.92 -8.03
C THR A 173 23.94 1.76 -7.06
N PHE A 174 22.68 1.60 -6.61
CA PHE A 174 22.28 0.50 -5.73
C PHE A 174 22.07 -0.84 -6.47
N THR A 175 21.89 -0.83 -7.80
CA THR A 175 21.51 -2.03 -8.56
C THR A 175 22.48 -3.21 -8.39
N PRO A 176 23.81 -3.02 -8.44
CA PRO A 176 24.73 -4.14 -8.21
C PRO A 176 24.54 -4.78 -6.83
N VAL A 177 24.36 -3.97 -5.79
CA VAL A 177 24.10 -4.44 -4.41
C VAL A 177 22.78 -5.19 -4.34
N GLY A 178 21.72 -4.63 -4.91
CA GLY A 178 20.38 -5.23 -4.96
C GLY A 178 20.37 -6.58 -5.70
N LEU A 179 21.10 -6.68 -6.82
CA LEU A 179 21.23 -7.94 -7.56
C LEU A 179 21.94 -9.03 -6.74
N VAL A 180 22.98 -8.67 -5.99
CA VAL A 180 23.61 -9.61 -5.05
C VAL A 180 22.62 -10.04 -3.98
N CYS A 181 21.89 -9.10 -3.37
CA CYS A 181 20.85 -9.40 -2.37
C CYS A 181 19.81 -10.39 -2.91
N VAL A 182 19.25 -10.14 -4.10
CA VAL A 182 18.25 -11.01 -4.72
C VAL A 182 18.83 -12.39 -5.04
N THR A 183 20.06 -12.45 -5.56
CA THR A 183 20.73 -13.72 -5.91
C THR A 183 21.00 -14.56 -4.66
N VAL A 184 21.59 -13.96 -3.62
CA VAL A 184 21.81 -14.63 -2.32
C VAL A 184 20.48 -15.05 -1.71
N GLY A 185 19.48 -14.15 -1.74
CA GLY A 185 18.14 -14.44 -1.28
C GLY A 185 17.52 -15.65 -1.98
N LEU A 186 17.61 -15.74 -3.32
CA LEU A 186 17.13 -16.90 -4.07
C LEU A 186 17.82 -18.19 -3.65
N ILE A 187 19.15 -18.19 -3.62
CA ILE A 187 19.94 -19.38 -3.28
C ILE A 187 19.61 -19.90 -1.87
N VAL A 188 19.46 -18.99 -0.91
CA VAL A 188 19.24 -19.33 0.50
C VAL A 188 17.76 -19.63 0.80
N LEU A 189 16.81 -18.90 0.20
CA LEU A 189 15.39 -19.08 0.49
C LEU A 189 14.80 -20.35 -0.13
N ILE A 190 15.30 -20.83 -1.27
CA ILE A 190 14.82 -22.07 -1.87
C ILE A 190 14.93 -23.25 -0.88
N PRO A 191 16.10 -23.58 -0.31
CA PRO A 191 16.21 -24.67 0.66
C PRO A 191 15.52 -24.35 1.99
N LEU A 192 15.65 -23.13 2.53
CA LEU A 192 15.05 -22.78 3.81
C LEU A 192 13.51 -22.83 3.78
N SER A 193 12.89 -22.34 2.72
CA SER A 193 11.43 -22.42 2.57
C SER A 193 10.94 -23.86 2.47
N LYS A 194 11.70 -24.72 1.78
CA LYS A 194 11.37 -26.13 1.64
C LYS A 194 11.50 -26.91 2.96
N ILE A 195 12.50 -26.57 3.77
CA ILE A 195 12.75 -27.26 5.05
C ILE A 195 11.80 -26.77 6.15
N PHE A 196 11.63 -25.46 6.31
CA PHE A 196 10.98 -24.88 7.48
C PHE A 196 9.53 -24.43 7.25
N LEU A 197 9.13 -24.11 6.00
CA LEU A 197 7.80 -23.58 5.69
C LEU A 197 6.83 -24.62 5.13
N THR A 198 7.22 -25.91 5.05
CA THR A 198 6.36 -26.98 4.61
C THR A 198 5.48 -27.43 5.78
N LYS A 199 4.46 -26.66 6.12
CA LYS A 199 3.40 -27.12 7.05
C LYS A 199 2.45 -28.02 6.28
N LYS A 200 2.08 -29.20 6.86
CA LYS A 200 1.06 -30.08 6.28
C LYS A 200 -0.21 -29.26 6.09
N SER A 201 -0.70 -29.20 4.86
CA SER A 201 -2.00 -28.60 4.55
C SER A 201 -3.06 -29.37 5.33
N ASP A 202 -3.65 -28.74 6.33
CA ASP A 202 -4.80 -29.28 7.02
C ASP A 202 -5.92 -29.46 5.99
N LYS A 203 -6.27 -30.71 5.72
CA LYS A 203 -7.46 -31.07 4.91
C LYS A 203 -8.77 -30.53 5.53
N GLU A 204 -8.72 -30.01 6.74
CA GLU A 204 -9.86 -29.47 7.48
C GLU A 204 -10.25 -28.02 7.12
N ALA A 205 -9.45 -27.29 6.34
CA ALA A 205 -9.82 -25.94 5.89
C ALA A 205 -10.82 -25.93 4.70
N ARG A 206 -11.21 -27.08 4.20
CA ARG A 206 -12.23 -27.20 3.11
C ARG A 206 -13.66 -26.85 3.53
N GLY A 207 -13.92 -26.60 4.83
CA GLY A 207 -15.24 -26.25 5.35
C GLY A 207 -15.50 -24.76 5.57
N LYS A 208 -14.51 -23.87 5.46
CA LYS A 208 -14.76 -22.43 5.58
C LYS A 208 -15.13 -21.84 4.22
N ARG A 209 -16.31 -21.21 4.18
CA ARG A 209 -16.86 -20.49 3.02
C ARG A 209 -15.76 -19.74 2.27
N LYS A 210 -15.64 -20.03 0.98
CA LYS A 210 -14.80 -19.33 0.02
C LYS A 210 -15.20 -17.85 0.04
N ASN A 211 -14.28 -16.95 0.30
CA ASN A 211 -14.55 -15.52 0.13
C ASN A 211 -14.89 -15.29 -1.35
N LYS A 212 -16.12 -14.89 -1.59
CA LYS A 212 -16.61 -14.63 -2.94
C LYS A 212 -16.03 -13.30 -3.45
N SER A 213 -15.68 -13.24 -4.71
CA SER A 213 -15.30 -11.97 -5.35
C SER A 213 -16.53 -11.06 -5.52
N LEU A 214 -16.30 -9.75 -5.68
CA LEU A 214 -17.40 -8.79 -5.94
C LEU A 214 -18.21 -9.16 -7.19
N GLN A 215 -17.55 -9.70 -8.22
CA GLN A 215 -18.20 -10.15 -9.45
C GLN A 215 -19.01 -11.44 -9.23
N GLU A 216 -18.50 -12.38 -8.41
CA GLU A 216 -19.26 -13.58 -8.02
C GLU A 216 -20.49 -13.20 -7.19
N LEU A 217 -20.37 -12.24 -6.25
CA LEU A 217 -21.52 -11.72 -5.49
C LEU A 217 -22.55 -11.07 -6.41
N ALA A 218 -22.12 -10.19 -7.30
CA ALA A 218 -23.01 -9.54 -8.27
C ALA A 218 -23.72 -10.56 -9.16
N GLY A 219 -23.05 -11.67 -9.55
CA GLY A 219 -23.63 -12.74 -10.33
C GLY A 219 -24.65 -13.58 -9.56
N GLU A 220 -24.33 -14.02 -8.34
CA GLU A 220 -25.22 -14.85 -7.50
C GLU A 220 -26.52 -14.14 -7.13
N TYR A 221 -26.43 -12.82 -6.83
CA TYR A 221 -27.62 -12.00 -6.56
C TYR A 221 -28.26 -11.42 -7.83
N GLN A 222 -27.86 -11.89 -9.02
CA GLN A 222 -28.41 -11.49 -10.32
C GLN A 222 -28.45 -9.95 -10.52
N LEU A 223 -27.55 -9.22 -9.87
CA LEU A 223 -27.54 -7.75 -9.95
C LEU A 223 -27.26 -7.27 -11.37
N SER A 224 -26.38 -7.96 -12.10
CA SER A 224 -26.01 -7.62 -13.48
C SER A 224 -27.19 -7.73 -14.47
N GLN A 225 -28.20 -8.56 -14.16
CA GLN A 225 -29.38 -8.75 -15.01
C GLN A 225 -30.49 -7.71 -14.75
N ASN A 226 -30.53 -7.14 -13.53
CA ASN A 226 -31.59 -6.26 -13.08
C ASN A 226 -31.14 -4.81 -12.85
N LEU A 227 -29.88 -4.48 -13.16
CA LEU A 227 -29.31 -3.14 -13.04
C LEU A 227 -29.19 -2.51 -14.43
N TYR A 228 -29.70 -1.29 -14.58
CA TYR A 228 -29.69 -0.52 -15.82
C TYR A 228 -29.18 0.88 -15.60
N ARG A 229 -28.51 1.44 -16.61
CA ARG A 229 -28.06 2.84 -16.63
C ARG A 229 -29.06 3.68 -17.44
N VAL A 230 -29.49 4.76 -16.83
CA VAL A 230 -30.45 5.68 -17.44
C VAL A 230 -29.91 7.09 -17.31
N GLU A 231 -29.80 7.80 -18.43
CA GLU A 231 -29.32 9.19 -18.49
C GLU A 231 -30.50 10.17 -18.44
N VAL A 232 -30.36 11.20 -17.63
CA VAL A 232 -31.39 12.25 -17.49
C VAL A 232 -31.24 13.28 -18.59
N GLU A 233 -32.22 13.35 -19.51
CA GLU A 233 -32.23 14.37 -20.55
C GLU A 233 -32.54 15.76 -19.96
N GLU A 234 -32.00 16.82 -20.59
CA GLU A 234 -32.28 18.21 -20.16
C GLU A 234 -33.77 18.54 -20.12
N SER A 235 -34.56 17.90 -20.99
CA SER A 235 -36.01 18.07 -21.09
C SER A 235 -36.82 17.24 -20.06
N SER A 236 -36.14 16.46 -19.22
CA SER A 236 -36.78 15.59 -18.24
C SER A 236 -37.44 16.40 -17.11
N GLY A 237 -38.64 16.00 -16.72
CA GLY A 237 -39.33 16.55 -15.56
C GLY A 237 -38.69 16.21 -14.20
N PHE A 238 -37.57 15.50 -14.21
CA PHE A 238 -36.82 15.12 -13.00
C PHE A 238 -35.76 16.14 -12.61
N VAL A 239 -35.29 16.94 -13.57
CA VAL A 239 -34.28 17.97 -13.32
C VAL A 239 -34.77 18.96 -12.25
N GLY A 240 -33.94 19.16 -11.22
CA GLY A 240 -34.22 20.06 -10.11
C GLY A 240 -35.12 19.48 -9.02
N LYS A 241 -35.47 18.19 -9.07
CA LYS A 241 -36.29 17.53 -8.04
C LYS A 241 -35.46 16.52 -7.24
N THR A 242 -35.87 16.29 -6.00
CA THR A 242 -35.26 15.25 -5.16
C THR A 242 -35.87 13.88 -5.45
N ILE A 243 -35.09 12.81 -5.17
CA ILE A 243 -35.56 11.43 -5.33
C ILE A 243 -36.82 11.17 -4.51
N GLN A 244 -36.96 11.81 -3.33
CA GLN A 244 -38.12 11.67 -2.47
C GLN A 244 -39.39 12.27 -3.10
N GLU A 245 -39.29 13.46 -3.69
CA GLU A 245 -40.42 14.15 -4.35
C GLU A 245 -40.94 13.35 -5.55
N LEU A 246 -40.07 12.60 -6.23
CA LEU A 246 -40.43 11.83 -7.41
C LEU A 246 -41.18 10.53 -7.09
N GLY A 247 -41.07 10.01 -5.88
CA GLY A 247 -41.78 8.80 -5.43
C GLY A 247 -41.58 7.57 -6.33
N ILE A 248 -40.38 7.46 -6.93
CA ILE A 248 -40.06 6.50 -7.99
C ILE A 248 -40.34 5.03 -7.60
N PRO A 249 -39.95 4.57 -6.38
CA PRO A 249 -40.14 3.15 -6.02
C PRO A 249 -41.63 2.75 -5.92
N GLN A 250 -42.51 3.69 -5.54
CA GLN A 250 -43.95 3.44 -5.42
C GLN A 250 -44.65 3.41 -6.77
N ARG A 251 -44.17 4.24 -7.71
CA ARG A 251 -44.81 4.43 -9.01
C ARG A 251 -44.35 3.46 -10.07
N TYR A 252 -43.06 3.15 -10.08
CA TYR A 252 -42.43 2.35 -11.14
C TYR A 252 -41.89 1.00 -10.68
N HIS A 253 -41.87 0.70 -9.39
CA HIS A 253 -41.27 -0.49 -8.81
C HIS A 253 -39.77 -0.64 -9.15
N VAL A 254 -39.06 0.47 -9.31
CA VAL A 254 -37.62 0.52 -9.53
C VAL A 254 -36.95 1.32 -8.40
N THR A 255 -35.68 1.04 -8.15
CA THR A 255 -34.91 1.72 -7.10
C THR A 255 -33.68 2.33 -7.71
N ILE A 256 -33.45 3.63 -7.52
CA ILE A 256 -32.19 4.27 -7.86
C ILE A 256 -31.19 3.93 -6.77
N LEU A 257 -30.07 3.35 -7.15
CA LEU A 257 -28.98 2.95 -6.25
C LEU A 257 -27.92 4.02 -6.15
N GLU A 258 -27.60 4.65 -7.28
CA GLU A 258 -26.45 5.53 -7.44
C GLU A 258 -26.73 6.58 -8.51
N VAL A 259 -26.19 7.79 -8.29
CA VAL A 259 -26.20 8.88 -9.26
C VAL A 259 -24.76 9.20 -9.63
N ARG A 260 -24.43 9.15 -10.93
CA ARG A 260 -23.12 9.58 -11.45
C ARG A 260 -23.28 10.89 -12.19
N ARG A 261 -22.60 11.89 -11.67
CA ARG A 261 -22.63 13.24 -12.21
C ARG A 261 -21.34 13.55 -12.96
N ARG A 262 -21.47 14.09 -14.17
CA ARG A 262 -20.33 14.70 -14.85
C ARG A 262 -20.06 16.04 -14.17
N SER A 263 -18.95 16.14 -13.41
CA SER A 263 -18.58 17.41 -12.77
C SER A 263 -18.18 18.42 -13.85
N VAL A 264 -19.08 19.38 -14.12
CA VAL A 264 -18.77 20.59 -14.89
C VAL A 264 -18.35 21.65 -13.87
N SER A 265 -17.25 21.42 -13.17
CA SER A 265 -16.63 22.50 -12.41
C SER A 265 -15.77 23.32 -13.34
N SER A 266 -16.16 24.58 -13.60
CA SER A 266 -15.44 25.56 -14.45
C SER A 266 -14.02 25.90 -13.95
N ARG A 267 -13.53 25.27 -12.91
CA ARG A 267 -12.20 25.47 -12.30
C ARG A 267 -11.25 24.26 -12.41
N HIS A 268 -11.72 23.10 -12.91
CA HIS A 268 -10.85 21.93 -13.03
C HIS A 268 -10.73 21.53 -14.50
N PHE A 269 -9.51 21.49 -14.99
CA PHE A 269 -9.15 21.11 -16.38
C PHE A 269 -9.52 19.65 -16.72
N PHE A 270 -10.00 18.86 -15.77
CA PHE A 270 -10.31 17.44 -15.93
C PHE A 270 -11.75 17.13 -15.51
N LYS A 271 -12.50 16.47 -16.40
CA LYS A 271 -13.86 15.96 -16.13
C LYS A 271 -13.76 14.78 -15.16
N THR A 272 -14.00 15.01 -13.88
CA THR A 272 -14.16 13.95 -12.87
C THR A 272 -15.62 13.54 -12.81
N LYS A 273 -15.90 12.24 -12.89
CA LYS A 273 -17.25 11.71 -12.61
C LYS A 273 -17.39 11.60 -11.10
N LYS A 274 -18.33 12.32 -10.51
CA LYS A 274 -18.65 12.21 -9.09
C LYS A 274 -19.70 11.10 -8.93
N GLN A 275 -19.43 10.13 -8.08
CA GLN A 275 -20.29 9.01 -7.76
C GLN A 275 -20.94 9.26 -6.39
N GLU A 276 -22.26 9.31 -6.34
CA GLU A 276 -23.02 9.54 -5.11
C GLU A 276 -24.06 8.44 -4.89
N MET A 277 -24.22 8.01 -3.63
CA MET A 277 -25.34 7.14 -3.26
C MET A 277 -26.65 7.91 -3.44
N ALA A 278 -27.64 7.25 -4.03
CA ALA A 278 -28.97 7.83 -4.19
C ALA A 278 -29.68 7.89 -2.84
N GLU A 279 -29.71 9.05 -2.22
CA GLU A 279 -30.44 9.33 -0.98
C GLU A 279 -31.78 10.03 -1.27
N ALA A 280 -32.68 10.07 -0.28
CA ALA A 280 -33.97 10.72 -0.43
C ALA A 280 -33.87 12.21 -0.83
N GLY A 281 -32.87 12.89 -0.30
CA GLY A 281 -32.56 14.30 -0.57
C GLY A 281 -31.70 14.56 -1.78
N THR A 282 -31.22 13.52 -2.51
CA THR A 282 -30.37 13.71 -3.69
C THR A 282 -31.14 14.43 -4.79
N LEU A 283 -30.63 15.59 -5.20
CA LEU A 283 -31.15 16.38 -6.31
C LEU A 283 -30.71 15.78 -7.62
N ILE A 284 -31.61 15.60 -8.57
CA ILE A 284 -31.30 15.11 -9.92
C ILE A 284 -31.03 16.30 -10.83
N GLU A 285 -29.92 16.24 -11.56
CA GLU A 285 -29.50 17.25 -12.54
C GLU A 285 -29.56 16.69 -13.96
N ALA A 286 -29.53 17.58 -14.95
CA ALA A 286 -29.43 17.18 -16.35
C ALA A 286 -28.07 16.46 -16.61
N GLU A 287 -28.05 15.50 -17.51
CA GLU A 287 -26.92 14.62 -17.81
C GLU A 287 -26.46 13.70 -16.65
N ASP A 288 -27.20 13.63 -15.55
CA ASP A 288 -26.95 12.63 -14.52
C ASP A 288 -27.21 11.22 -15.07
N ILE A 289 -26.31 10.28 -14.76
CA ILE A 289 -26.50 8.88 -15.06
C ILE A 289 -26.99 8.17 -13.80
N LEU A 290 -28.24 7.70 -13.85
CA LEU A 290 -28.89 6.98 -12.76
C LEU A 290 -28.67 5.48 -12.92
N TYR A 291 -28.19 4.83 -11.88
CA TYR A 291 -28.11 3.37 -11.81
C TYR A 291 -29.36 2.83 -11.15
N VAL A 292 -30.19 2.18 -11.94
CA VAL A 292 -31.56 1.79 -11.57
C VAL A 292 -31.67 0.28 -11.47
N LEU A 293 -32.10 -0.20 -10.31
CA LEU A 293 -32.40 -1.62 -10.06
C LEU A 293 -33.88 -1.89 -10.25
N GLY A 294 -34.22 -2.84 -11.09
CA GLY A 294 -35.61 -3.24 -11.35
C GLY A 294 -35.73 -4.22 -12.52
N GLU A 295 -36.92 -4.76 -12.75
CA GLU A 295 -37.22 -5.57 -13.93
C GLU A 295 -37.19 -4.69 -15.19
N PHE A 296 -36.71 -5.24 -16.32
CA PHE A 296 -36.51 -4.50 -17.56
C PHE A 296 -37.74 -3.71 -18.01
N GLU A 297 -38.93 -4.34 -17.98
CA GLU A 297 -40.18 -3.68 -18.38
C GLU A 297 -40.52 -2.46 -17.50
N ASN A 298 -40.24 -2.54 -16.20
CA ASN A 298 -40.44 -1.45 -15.27
C ASN A 298 -39.45 -0.32 -15.51
N VAL A 299 -38.19 -0.64 -15.77
CA VAL A 299 -37.14 0.34 -16.09
C VAL A 299 -37.41 1.01 -17.44
N LYS A 300 -37.87 0.24 -18.44
CA LYS A 300 -38.23 0.75 -19.75
C LYS A 300 -39.43 1.73 -19.66
N ARG A 301 -40.45 1.39 -18.89
CA ARG A 301 -41.59 2.26 -18.62
C ARG A 301 -41.15 3.53 -17.86
N PHE A 302 -40.30 3.36 -16.84
CA PHE A 302 -39.73 4.48 -16.08
C PHE A 302 -38.97 5.45 -16.97
N ALA A 303 -38.10 4.94 -17.84
CA ALA A 303 -37.33 5.74 -18.77
C ALA A 303 -38.22 6.45 -19.82
N GLY A 304 -39.15 5.72 -20.43
CA GLY A 304 -40.01 6.26 -21.51
C GLY A 304 -40.98 7.33 -21.05
N GLU A 305 -41.62 7.16 -19.86
CA GLU A 305 -42.57 8.14 -19.36
C GLU A 305 -41.93 9.44 -18.86
N ASN A 306 -40.61 9.42 -18.51
CA ASN A 306 -39.93 10.54 -17.86
C ASN A 306 -38.85 11.20 -18.73
N ARG A 307 -38.77 10.89 -20.01
CA ARG A 307 -37.72 11.39 -20.94
C ARG A 307 -36.32 11.14 -20.41
N LEU A 308 -36.05 9.87 -20.13
CA LEU A 308 -34.75 9.38 -19.71
C LEU A 308 -34.23 8.45 -20.80
N SER A 309 -32.97 8.60 -21.16
CA SER A 309 -32.34 7.75 -22.17
C SER A 309 -31.80 6.46 -21.53
N LEU A 310 -32.29 5.29 -21.99
CA LEU A 310 -31.79 3.99 -21.53
C LEU A 310 -30.48 3.67 -22.25
N LEU A 311 -29.35 3.64 -21.51
CA LEU A 311 -28.02 3.40 -22.10
C LEU A 311 -27.73 1.92 -22.39
N ASP A 312 -28.41 1.01 -21.71
CA ASP A 312 -28.19 -0.44 -21.79
C ASP A 312 -29.22 -1.18 -22.71
N THR A 313 -29.49 -0.65 -23.91
CA THR A 313 -30.49 -1.20 -24.85
C THR A 313 -30.15 -2.56 -25.46
N HIS A 314 -28.91 -3.05 -25.34
CA HIS A 314 -28.43 -4.28 -26.01
C HIS A 314 -28.38 -5.53 -25.13
N LYS A 315 -28.96 -5.53 -23.94
CA LYS A 315 -29.07 -6.74 -23.09
C LYS A 315 -30.26 -7.63 -23.50
N THR A 316 -30.34 -7.99 -24.79
CA THR A 316 -31.28 -9.03 -25.23
C THR A 316 -30.55 -10.37 -25.16
N GLU A 317 -31.12 -11.29 -24.39
CA GLU A 317 -30.85 -12.74 -24.29
C GLU A 317 -29.52 -13.26 -24.88
N GLY A 318 -28.58 -13.59 -24.01
CA GLY A 318 -27.57 -14.61 -24.28
C GLY A 318 -26.17 -14.19 -24.73
N SER A 319 -25.78 -12.93 -24.80
CA SER A 319 -24.40 -12.56 -25.12
C SER A 319 -23.63 -12.09 -23.89
N LEU A 320 -22.89 -13.02 -23.29
CA LEU A 320 -21.72 -12.75 -22.45
C LEU A 320 -20.60 -12.16 -23.33
N HIS A 321 -20.69 -10.89 -23.71
CA HIS A 321 -19.59 -10.20 -24.35
C HIS A 321 -19.25 -8.92 -23.58
N ASP A 322 -17.99 -8.91 -23.17
CA ASP A 322 -17.17 -7.85 -22.67
C ASP A 322 -17.57 -6.45 -23.21
N THR A 323 -18.35 -5.74 -22.43
CA THR A 323 -18.19 -4.31 -22.33
C THR A 323 -17.80 -4.03 -20.89
N ASP A 324 -16.58 -3.57 -20.69
CA ASP A 324 -15.83 -3.29 -19.46
C ASP A 324 -16.48 -2.19 -18.57
N GLU A 325 -17.75 -1.87 -18.75
CA GLU A 325 -18.51 -0.88 -18.00
C GLU A 325 -19.57 -1.50 -17.07
N GLY A 326 -19.28 -2.68 -16.52
CA GLY A 326 -20.01 -3.28 -15.40
C GLY A 326 -19.94 -2.43 -14.13
N PHE A 327 -20.45 -2.95 -13.02
CA PHE A 327 -20.35 -2.30 -11.72
C PHE A 327 -18.95 -1.74 -11.49
N ASP A 328 -18.86 -0.41 -11.43
CA ASP A 328 -17.65 0.30 -11.03
C ASP A 328 -17.67 0.46 -9.50
N PHE A 329 -17.00 -0.45 -8.81
CA PHE A 329 -16.92 -0.47 -7.34
C PHE A 329 -15.87 0.49 -6.77
N GLN A 330 -15.61 1.62 -7.42
CA GLN A 330 -14.53 2.52 -7.02
C GLN A 330 -14.77 3.21 -5.67
N GLU A 331 -15.93 3.82 -5.50
CA GLU A 331 -16.29 4.53 -4.27
C GLU A 331 -17.38 3.79 -3.50
N ILE A 332 -18.27 3.10 -4.21
CA ILE A 332 -19.39 2.34 -3.68
C ILE A 332 -19.14 0.86 -3.95
N GLY A 333 -19.20 0.07 -2.90
CA GLY A 333 -19.00 -1.38 -2.95
C GLY A 333 -20.20 -2.16 -2.48
N ILE A 334 -20.10 -3.49 -2.60
CA ILE A 334 -21.05 -4.45 -2.05
C ILE A 334 -20.35 -5.39 -1.07
N ALA A 335 -21.07 -5.82 -0.03
CA ALA A 335 -20.58 -6.81 0.93
C ALA A 335 -21.74 -7.68 1.43
N GLU A 336 -21.42 -8.89 1.89
CA GLU A 336 -22.36 -9.73 2.62
C GLU A 336 -22.20 -9.49 4.12
N ILE A 337 -23.31 -9.36 4.87
CA ILE A 337 -23.32 -9.32 6.32
C ILE A 337 -24.21 -10.43 6.88
N LEU A 338 -23.67 -11.20 7.82
CA LEU A 338 -24.40 -12.27 8.50
C LEU A 338 -25.05 -11.72 9.77
N LEU A 339 -26.36 -11.81 9.91
CA LEU A 339 -27.07 -11.43 11.12
C LEU A 339 -26.89 -12.46 12.23
N LEU A 340 -26.38 -11.99 13.37
CA LEU A 340 -26.21 -12.83 14.56
C LEU A 340 -27.54 -12.99 15.32
N PRO A 341 -27.70 -14.05 16.13
CA PRO A 341 -28.88 -14.23 16.97
C PRO A 341 -29.11 -13.09 17.97
N THR A 342 -28.09 -12.35 18.29
CA THR A 342 -28.09 -11.18 19.20
C THR A 342 -28.52 -9.89 18.52
N ALA A 343 -28.72 -9.88 17.19
CA ALA A 343 -29.03 -8.66 16.46
C ALA A 343 -30.40 -8.09 16.80
N ASN A 344 -30.46 -6.80 17.11
CA ASN A 344 -31.69 -6.07 17.38
C ASN A 344 -32.64 -5.95 16.17
N LEU A 345 -32.20 -6.41 15.00
CA LEU A 345 -32.90 -6.38 13.72
C LEU A 345 -33.76 -7.61 13.49
N ILE A 346 -33.61 -8.66 14.28
CA ILE A 346 -34.37 -9.89 14.11
C ILE A 346 -35.86 -9.63 14.29
N ASN A 347 -36.67 -10.23 13.40
CA ASN A 347 -38.13 -10.06 13.28
C ASN A 347 -38.59 -8.64 12.89
N LYS A 348 -37.69 -7.71 12.61
CA LYS A 348 -38.03 -6.42 12.04
C LYS A 348 -38.03 -6.45 10.51
N PRO A 349 -38.95 -5.73 9.83
CA PRO A 349 -38.88 -5.61 8.38
C PRO A 349 -37.67 -4.74 7.96
N VAL A 350 -37.13 -4.98 6.77
CA VAL A 350 -35.95 -4.26 6.25
C VAL A 350 -36.14 -2.75 6.30
N LYS A 351 -37.34 -2.22 6.02
CA LYS A 351 -37.65 -0.79 6.11
C LYS A 351 -37.48 -0.19 7.51
N ALA A 352 -37.56 -1.01 8.56
CA ALA A 352 -37.38 -0.60 9.95
C ALA A 352 -35.95 -0.91 10.49
N SER A 353 -35.02 -1.30 9.62
CA SER A 353 -33.66 -1.62 10.00
C SER A 353 -32.81 -0.41 10.37
N GLY A 354 -33.11 0.75 9.81
CA GLY A 354 -32.29 1.96 9.95
C GLY A 354 -30.92 1.90 9.26
N PHE A 355 -30.68 0.90 8.38
CA PHE A 355 -29.38 0.80 7.70
C PHE A 355 -29.08 2.00 6.81
N ARG A 356 -30.10 2.53 6.14
CA ARG A 356 -29.96 3.69 5.25
C ARG A 356 -29.72 4.97 6.03
N GLU A 357 -30.45 5.18 7.12
CA GLU A 357 -30.40 6.38 7.95
C GLU A 357 -29.15 6.42 8.83
N ASN A 358 -28.76 5.27 9.42
CA ASN A 358 -27.67 5.23 10.40
C ASN A 358 -26.31 4.99 9.78
N TYR A 359 -26.25 4.23 8.67
CA TYR A 359 -24.98 3.77 8.07
C TYR A 359 -24.83 4.23 6.61
N SER A 360 -25.85 4.88 6.00
CA SER A 360 -25.89 5.21 4.56
C SER A 360 -25.61 3.97 3.69
N ILE A 361 -26.31 2.86 3.99
CA ILE A 361 -26.13 1.56 3.35
C ILE A 361 -27.50 1.05 2.86
N ASN A 362 -27.55 0.56 1.62
CA ASN A 362 -28.72 -0.08 1.04
C ASN A 362 -28.64 -1.61 1.20
N ILE A 363 -29.77 -2.25 1.50
CA ILE A 363 -29.91 -3.72 1.44
C ILE A 363 -30.44 -4.08 0.06
N LEU A 364 -29.64 -4.83 -0.71
CA LEU A 364 -29.96 -5.24 -2.10
C LEU A 364 -30.59 -6.63 -2.18
N GLY A 365 -30.38 -7.46 -1.17
CA GLY A 365 -30.87 -8.84 -1.16
C GLY A 365 -30.70 -9.50 0.20
N ILE A 366 -31.44 -10.58 0.42
CA ILE A 366 -31.34 -11.44 1.59
C ILE A 366 -31.12 -12.88 1.13
N GLN A 367 -30.04 -13.50 1.56
CA GLN A 367 -29.85 -14.94 1.41
C GLN A 367 -30.31 -15.64 2.68
N ARG A 368 -31.36 -16.44 2.57
CA ARG A 368 -31.93 -17.26 3.64
C ARG A 368 -31.75 -18.73 3.32
N LYS A 369 -30.94 -19.45 4.10
CA LYS A 369 -30.52 -20.82 3.83
C LYS A 369 -29.76 -20.92 2.49
N ARG A 370 -30.44 -21.22 1.37
CA ARG A 370 -29.90 -21.30 0.00
C ARG A 370 -30.69 -20.47 -1.01
N ASP A 371 -31.75 -19.82 -0.55
CA ASP A 371 -32.63 -19.03 -1.40
C ASP A 371 -32.28 -17.55 -1.34
N TYR A 372 -32.32 -16.89 -2.49
CA TYR A 372 -32.03 -15.45 -2.62
C TYR A 372 -33.35 -14.70 -2.76
N LEU A 373 -33.67 -13.86 -1.77
CA LEU A 373 -34.82 -12.96 -1.78
C LEU A 373 -34.36 -11.61 -2.35
N LEU A 374 -34.83 -11.24 -3.52
CA LEU A 374 -34.42 -10.02 -4.23
C LEU A 374 -35.61 -9.07 -4.48
N LYS A 375 -36.85 -9.54 -4.28
CA LYS A 375 -38.09 -8.79 -4.52
C LYS A 375 -38.79 -8.47 -3.20
N ASN A 376 -39.48 -7.35 -3.15
CA ASN A 376 -40.28 -6.90 -2.00
C ASN A 376 -39.54 -6.86 -0.65
N LEU A 377 -38.24 -6.59 -0.69
CA LEU A 377 -37.37 -6.60 0.49
C LEU A 377 -37.82 -5.70 1.62
N LYS A 378 -38.49 -4.59 1.31
CA LYS A 378 -38.90 -3.56 2.30
C LYS A 378 -39.71 -4.13 3.46
N ASP A 379 -40.62 -5.05 3.15
CA ASP A 379 -41.58 -5.62 4.11
C ASP A 379 -41.12 -6.99 4.63
N GLU A 380 -40.01 -7.54 4.07
CA GLU A 380 -39.46 -8.82 4.49
C GLU A 380 -38.84 -8.72 5.89
N LYS A 381 -39.20 -9.64 6.77
CA LYS A 381 -38.66 -9.72 8.13
C LYS A 381 -37.32 -10.43 8.12
N MET A 382 -36.34 -9.84 8.76
CA MET A 382 -35.00 -10.39 8.91
C MET A 382 -34.98 -11.47 9.99
N HIS A 383 -34.27 -12.57 9.76
CA HIS A 383 -34.14 -13.70 10.68
C HIS A 383 -32.68 -13.91 11.09
N SER A 384 -32.48 -14.54 12.22
CA SER A 384 -31.15 -14.96 12.65
C SER A 384 -30.53 -15.91 11.63
N GLY A 385 -29.28 -15.64 11.24
CA GLY A 385 -28.55 -16.41 10.22
C GLY A 385 -28.84 -15.98 8.77
N ASP A 386 -29.71 -14.98 8.56
CA ASP A 386 -29.84 -14.37 7.23
C ASP A 386 -28.53 -13.66 6.85
N ILE A 387 -28.19 -13.74 5.57
CA ILE A 387 -27.07 -12.99 4.99
C ILE A 387 -27.68 -11.89 4.15
N LEU A 388 -27.38 -10.64 4.52
CA LEU A 388 -27.83 -9.46 3.78
C LEU A 388 -26.74 -9.06 2.80
N LEU A 389 -27.09 -8.90 1.52
CA LEU A 389 -26.24 -8.19 0.57
C LEU A 389 -26.47 -6.70 0.73
N VAL A 390 -25.41 -5.99 1.08
CA VAL A 390 -25.45 -4.55 1.32
C VAL A 390 -24.60 -3.80 0.31
N GLN A 391 -25.01 -2.56 -0.01
CA GLN A 391 -24.29 -1.63 -0.85
C GLN A 391 -24.09 -0.31 -0.09
N GLY A 392 -22.89 0.24 -0.19
CA GLY A 392 -22.54 1.52 0.40
C GLY A 392 -21.13 1.96 0.05
N SER A 393 -20.73 3.15 0.52
CA SER A 393 -19.33 3.52 0.43
C SER A 393 -18.45 2.52 1.21
N TRP A 394 -17.22 2.29 0.74
CA TRP A 394 -16.30 1.38 1.44
C TRP A 394 -16.04 1.78 2.89
N ALA A 395 -16.06 3.09 3.18
CA ALA A 395 -15.93 3.60 4.55
C ALA A 395 -17.14 3.19 5.42
N ASN A 396 -18.35 3.27 4.89
CA ASN A 396 -19.57 2.89 5.61
C ASN A 396 -19.67 1.38 5.82
N ILE A 397 -19.26 0.58 4.82
CA ILE A 397 -19.18 -0.89 4.94
C ILE A 397 -18.14 -1.28 6.01
N ALA A 398 -17.00 -0.58 6.09
CA ALA A 398 -16.00 -0.81 7.11
C ALA A 398 -16.53 -0.53 8.52
N ARG A 399 -17.30 0.57 8.71
CA ARG A 399 -17.95 0.90 10.00
C ARG A 399 -18.93 -0.18 10.47
N LEU A 400 -19.59 -0.90 9.56
CA LEU A 400 -20.40 -2.06 9.97
C LEU A 400 -19.56 -3.15 10.65
N GLY A 401 -18.30 -3.30 10.26
CA GLY A 401 -17.39 -4.26 10.87
C GLY A 401 -16.99 -3.95 12.32
N GLU A 402 -17.24 -2.72 12.80
CA GLU A 402 -16.95 -2.31 14.17
C GLU A 402 -17.99 -2.85 15.16
N ASP A 403 -19.26 -3.03 14.74
CA ASP A 403 -20.33 -3.56 15.59
C ASP A 403 -20.47 -5.08 15.44
N GLN A 404 -19.50 -5.82 15.99
CA GLN A 404 -19.47 -7.28 15.95
C GLN A 404 -20.50 -7.97 16.86
N SER A 405 -21.30 -7.23 17.61
CA SER A 405 -22.32 -7.78 18.50
C SER A 405 -23.61 -8.15 17.77
N GLN A 406 -23.92 -7.50 16.67
CA GLN A 406 -25.18 -7.64 15.92
C GLN A 406 -25.03 -8.42 14.61
N TRP A 407 -23.91 -8.22 13.91
CA TRP A 407 -23.63 -8.86 12.62
C TRP A 407 -22.14 -9.07 12.39
N VAL A 408 -21.83 -9.90 11.41
CA VAL A 408 -20.45 -10.13 10.95
C VAL A 408 -20.38 -9.80 9.47
N VAL A 409 -19.50 -8.87 9.10
CA VAL A 409 -19.20 -8.58 7.69
C VAL A 409 -18.40 -9.75 7.12
N LEU A 410 -18.94 -10.39 6.08
CA LEU A 410 -18.31 -11.52 5.41
C LEU A 410 -17.37 -11.01 4.31
N GLY A 411 -16.20 -11.64 4.19
CA GLY A 411 -15.18 -11.21 3.24
C GLY A 411 -14.25 -10.15 3.82
N GLN A 412 -13.57 -9.45 2.93
CA GLN A 412 -12.65 -8.37 3.28
C GLN A 412 -12.97 -7.11 2.44
N PRO A 413 -14.01 -6.34 2.78
CA PRO A 413 -14.48 -5.22 1.97
C PRO A 413 -13.39 -4.20 1.65
N LEU A 414 -12.53 -3.86 2.62
CA LEU A 414 -11.40 -2.94 2.42
C LEU A 414 -10.33 -3.52 1.49
N ALA A 415 -10.08 -4.83 1.56
CA ALA A 415 -9.15 -5.49 0.65
C ALA A 415 -9.73 -5.60 -0.78
N GLU A 416 -11.05 -5.74 -0.92
CA GLU A 416 -11.72 -5.70 -2.22
C GLU A 416 -11.71 -4.30 -2.82
N ALA A 417 -11.96 -3.25 -2.02
CA ALA A 417 -11.82 -1.85 -2.45
C ALA A 417 -10.41 -1.54 -2.99
N ALA A 418 -9.38 -2.07 -2.32
CA ALA A 418 -8.00 -1.91 -2.77
C ALA A 418 -7.68 -2.65 -4.08
N LYS A 419 -8.50 -3.63 -4.49
CA LYS A 419 -8.33 -4.35 -5.77
C LYS A 419 -8.87 -3.60 -6.98
N VAL A 420 -9.72 -2.61 -6.77
CA VAL A 420 -10.30 -1.81 -7.86
C VAL A 420 -9.27 -0.77 -8.31
N THR A 421 -8.71 -0.98 -9.49
CA THR A 421 -7.60 -0.17 -10.03
C THR A 421 -8.05 0.61 -11.27
N LEU A 422 -7.45 1.79 -11.47
CA LEU A 422 -7.67 2.65 -12.65
C LEU A 422 -6.88 2.12 -13.87
N ASN A 423 -7.20 0.91 -14.34
CA ASN A 423 -6.40 0.18 -15.35
C ASN A 423 -6.21 0.98 -16.65
N HIS A 424 -7.17 1.80 -17.04
CA HIS A 424 -7.08 2.65 -18.23
C HIS A 424 -6.00 3.75 -18.11
N LYS A 425 -5.57 4.09 -16.88
CA LYS A 425 -4.50 5.07 -16.59
C LYS A 425 -3.12 4.42 -16.47
N ALA A 426 -3.03 3.09 -16.44
CA ALA A 426 -1.76 2.39 -16.31
C ALA A 426 -0.70 2.79 -17.36
N PRO A 427 -1.04 2.96 -18.67
CA PRO A 427 -0.05 3.43 -19.66
C PRO A 427 0.47 4.84 -19.38
N VAL A 428 -0.41 5.74 -18.92
CA VAL A 428 -0.05 7.13 -18.58
C VAL A 428 0.90 7.13 -17.38
N ALA A 429 0.58 6.37 -16.33
CA ALA A 429 1.44 6.23 -15.16
C ALA A 429 2.82 5.64 -15.52
N ALA A 430 2.85 4.63 -16.41
CA ALA A 430 4.09 4.04 -16.90
C ALA A 430 4.96 5.07 -17.65
N LEU A 431 4.36 5.88 -18.51
CA LEU A 431 5.07 6.90 -19.28
C LEU A 431 5.64 8.00 -18.40
N ILE A 432 4.86 8.48 -17.42
CA ILE A 432 5.33 9.49 -16.45
C ILE A 432 6.48 8.93 -15.61
N MET A 433 6.36 7.70 -15.09
CA MET A 433 7.42 7.03 -14.32
C MET A 433 8.69 6.85 -15.14
N LEU A 434 8.57 6.39 -16.39
CA LEU A 434 9.73 6.25 -17.30
C LEU A 434 10.40 7.60 -17.57
N GLY A 435 9.61 8.65 -17.83
CA GLY A 435 10.12 10.01 -17.99
C GLY A 435 10.89 10.48 -16.75
N MET A 436 10.36 10.25 -15.55
CA MET A 436 11.05 10.56 -14.29
C MET A 436 12.37 9.80 -14.16
N ILE A 437 12.38 8.49 -14.42
CA ILE A 437 13.60 7.66 -14.35
C ILE A 437 14.63 8.14 -15.34
N VAL A 438 14.24 8.42 -16.60
CA VAL A 438 15.14 8.93 -17.64
C VAL A 438 15.76 10.27 -17.23
N THR A 439 14.96 11.20 -16.68
CA THR A 439 15.50 12.48 -16.20
C THR A 439 16.45 12.33 -15.01
N MET A 440 16.26 11.32 -14.16
CA MET A 440 17.16 11.05 -13.03
C MET A 440 18.41 10.24 -13.44
N MET A 441 18.37 9.55 -14.57
CA MET A 441 19.46 8.68 -15.05
C MET A 441 20.49 9.42 -15.89
N PHE A 442 20.06 10.44 -16.65
CA PHE A 442 20.92 11.13 -17.60
C PHE A 442 21.27 12.55 -17.12
N ASP A 443 22.53 12.77 -16.72
CA ASP A 443 23.03 14.04 -16.19
C ASP A 443 23.04 15.18 -17.24
N PHE A 444 22.91 14.85 -18.54
CA PHE A 444 22.80 15.89 -19.58
C PHE A 444 21.42 16.60 -19.58
N ILE A 445 20.44 16.08 -18.86
CA ILE A 445 19.15 16.75 -18.66
C ILE A 445 19.31 17.68 -17.46
N PRO A 446 19.25 19.02 -17.61
CA PRO A 446 19.55 19.96 -16.53
C PRO A 446 18.36 20.09 -15.55
N VAL A 447 17.88 18.98 -15.01
CA VAL A 447 16.76 18.91 -14.06
C VAL A 447 17.23 18.23 -12.79
N ALA A 448 17.16 18.94 -11.67
CA ALA A 448 17.49 18.34 -10.38
C ALA A 448 16.56 17.15 -10.08
N PRO A 449 17.06 16.03 -9.50
CA PRO A 449 16.26 14.85 -9.18
C PRO A 449 14.98 15.16 -8.38
N VAL A 450 15.07 16.07 -7.41
CA VAL A 450 13.90 16.52 -6.64
C VAL A 450 12.83 17.15 -7.51
N THR A 451 13.22 17.97 -8.49
CA THR A 451 12.31 18.62 -9.43
C THR A 451 11.66 17.59 -10.35
N ALA A 452 12.43 16.63 -10.88
CA ALA A 452 11.90 15.55 -11.72
C ALA A 452 10.82 14.74 -10.97
N VAL A 453 11.06 14.41 -9.71
CA VAL A 453 10.11 13.66 -8.89
C VAL A 453 8.85 14.48 -8.57
N ILE A 454 8.99 15.78 -8.23
CA ILE A 454 7.83 16.64 -7.96
C ILE A 454 6.98 16.81 -9.22
N VAL A 455 7.60 17.04 -10.37
CA VAL A 455 6.90 17.15 -11.65
C VAL A 455 6.17 15.84 -11.98
N ALA A 456 6.81 14.69 -11.79
CA ALA A 456 6.18 13.39 -11.99
C ALA A 456 4.98 13.19 -11.05
N ALA A 457 5.13 13.52 -9.76
CA ALA A 457 4.05 13.44 -8.78
C ALA A 457 2.86 14.33 -9.16
N LEU A 458 3.12 15.56 -9.55
CA LEU A 458 2.09 16.50 -10.03
C LEU A 458 1.41 15.97 -11.31
N LEU A 459 2.18 15.49 -12.29
CA LEU A 459 1.62 14.89 -13.49
C LEU A 459 0.74 13.67 -13.19
N MET A 460 1.13 12.80 -12.25
CA MET A 460 0.30 11.66 -11.81
C MET A 460 -1.06 12.11 -11.26
N VAL A 461 -1.07 13.18 -10.45
CA VAL A 461 -2.32 13.74 -9.92
C VAL A 461 -3.14 14.42 -11.03
N LEU A 462 -2.51 15.28 -11.83
CA LEU A 462 -3.19 16.06 -12.87
C LEU A 462 -3.74 15.20 -14.02
N THR A 463 -3.08 14.10 -14.37
CA THR A 463 -3.55 13.19 -15.41
C THR A 463 -4.62 12.21 -14.94
N GLY A 464 -5.02 12.28 -13.66
CA GLY A 464 -6.05 11.42 -13.08
C GLY A 464 -5.59 9.98 -12.84
N CYS A 465 -4.30 9.79 -12.49
CA CYS A 465 -3.81 8.50 -11.98
C CYS A 465 -4.26 8.25 -10.53
N PHE A 466 -4.82 9.26 -9.89
CA PHE A 466 -5.57 9.17 -8.63
C PHE A 466 -7.02 9.58 -8.85
N ARG A 467 -7.91 9.04 -8.04
CA ARG A 467 -9.36 9.40 -8.09
C ARG A 467 -9.60 10.84 -7.66
N ASN A 468 -8.87 11.27 -6.63
CA ASN A 468 -8.89 12.63 -6.09
C ASN A 468 -7.53 12.95 -5.46
N VAL A 469 -7.33 14.21 -5.08
CA VAL A 469 -6.08 14.70 -4.48
C VAL A 469 -5.85 14.09 -3.10
N GLU A 470 -6.92 13.86 -2.34
CA GLU A 470 -6.85 13.26 -0.99
C GLU A 470 -6.27 11.86 -1.02
N GLU A 471 -6.55 11.08 -2.07
CA GLU A 471 -5.97 9.75 -2.26
C GLU A 471 -4.45 9.83 -2.48
N ALA A 472 -3.95 10.84 -3.19
CA ALA A 472 -2.52 11.06 -3.33
C ALA A 472 -1.87 11.39 -1.97
N TYR A 473 -2.48 12.23 -1.16
CA TYR A 473 -1.99 12.54 0.20
C TYR A 473 -1.97 11.31 1.11
N LYS A 474 -2.95 10.42 1.00
CA LYS A 474 -3.00 9.16 1.79
C LYS A 474 -1.87 8.19 1.45
N THR A 475 -1.25 8.29 0.28
CA THR A 475 -0.11 7.44 -0.08
C THR A 475 1.18 7.85 0.61
N ILE A 476 1.26 9.09 1.12
CA ILE A 476 2.44 9.63 1.78
C ILE A 476 2.59 9.02 3.18
N ASN A 477 3.72 8.39 3.45
CA ASN A 477 4.06 7.93 4.78
C ASN A 477 4.60 9.10 5.63
N TRP A 478 3.69 9.86 6.22
CA TRP A 478 4.02 11.02 7.04
C TRP A 478 4.90 10.68 8.24
N GLU A 479 4.75 9.51 8.84
CA GLU A 479 5.60 9.06 9.93
C GLU A 479 7.07 9.00 9.51
N SER A 480 7.36 8.40 8.34
CA SER A 480 8.73 8.36 7.80
C SER A 480 9.25 9.74 7.42
N ILE A 481 8.41 10.61 6.83
CA ILE A 481 8.79 11.97 6.46
C ILE A 481 9.19 12.79 7.69
N VAL A 482 8.32 12.81 8.70
CA VAL A 482 8.55 13.58 9.93
C VAL A 482 9.73 13.03 10.73
N LEU A 483 9.87 11.69 10.78
CA LEU A 483 11.03 11.04 11.40
C LEU A 483 12.34 11.51 10.77
N ILE A 484 12.45 11.43 9.44
CA ILE A 484 13.70 11.80 8.74
C ILE A 484 13.96 13.30 8.90
N ALA A 485 12.94 14.13 8.61
CA ALA A 485 13.06 15.59 8.73
C ALA A 485 13.46 16.04 10.14
N GLY A 486 12.92 15.37 11.18
CA GLY A 486 13.23 15.68 12.58
C GLY A 486 14.58 15.15 13.06
N MET A 487 15.09 14.08 12.43
CA MET A 487 16.37 13.47 12.85
C MET A 487 17.58 13.91 12.02
N LEU A 488 17.40 14.42 10.80
CA LEU A 488 18.52 14.93 10.01
C LEU A 488 19.35 15.98 10.74
N PRO A 489 18.76 16.97 11.45
CA PRO A 489 19.54 17.95 12.21
C PRO A 489 20.35 17.35 13.37
N MET A 490 20.07 16.09 13.77
CA MET A 490 20.87 15.39 14.78
C MET A 490 22.31 15.19 14.32
N SER A 491 22.56 14.96 13.01
CA SER A 491 23.91 14.82 12.47
C SER A 491 24.71 16.14 12.66
N LEU A 492 24.07 17.26 12.36
CA LEU A 492 24.65 18.60 12.60
C LEU A 492 24.90 18.86 14.10
N ALA A 493 23.98 18.43 14.97
CA ALA A 493 24.15 18.54 16.41
C ALA A 493 25.33 17.73 16.95
N LEU A 494 25.50 16.50 16.43
CA LEU A 494 26.62 15.62 16.77
C LEU A 494 27.97 16.22 16.31
N GLU A 495 28.01 16.81 15.13
CA GLU A 495 29.20 17.47 14.57
C GLU A 495 29.55 18.72 15.37
N LYS A 496 28.62 19.67 15.56
CA LYS A 496 28.82 20.91 16.32
C LYS A 496 29.31 20.70 17.76
N THR A 497 28.87 19.62 18.38
CA THR A 497 29.23 19.31 19.78
C THR A 497 30.47 18.43 19.91
N GLY A 498 31.07 17.99 18.80
CA GLY A 498 32.19 17.02 18.78
C GLY A 498 31.80 15.61 19.26
N ALA A 499 30.49 15.34 19.39
CA ALA A 499 30.02 14.04 19.87
C ALA A 499 30.28 12.94 18.82
N SER A 500 30.22 13.27 17.54
CA SER A 500 30.53 12.36 16.44
C SER A 500 31.96 11.82 16.52
N GLU A 501 32.93 12.67 16.85
CA GLU A 501 34.34 12.29 17.02
C GLU A 501 34.51 11.25 18.14
N VAL A 502 33.89 11.48 19.30
CA VAL A 502 34.01 10.59 20.46
C VAL A 502 33.39 9.21 20.17
N VAL A 503 32.23 9.18 19.52
CA VAL A 503 31.57 7.91 19.16
C VAL A 503 32.38 7.17 18.11
N SER A 504 32.81 7.86 17.06
CA SER A 504 33.61 7.24 15.99
C SER A 504 34.97 6.78 16.50
N GLN A 505 35.64 7.54 17.36
CA GLN A 505 36.92 7.19 17.95
C GLN A 505 36.82 5.93 18.83
N SER A 506 35.71 5.78 19.56
CA SER A 506 35.45 4.56 20.32
C SER A 506 35.28 3.33 19.43
N LEU A 507 34.55 3.49 18.30
CA LEU A 507 34.39 2.42 17.30
C LEU A 507 35.70 2.09 16.58
N VAL A 508 36.45 3.11 16.18
CA VAL A 508 37.73 2.96 15.51
C VAL A 508 38.77 2.29 16.44
N ASN A 509 38.85 2.72 17.68
CA ASN A 509 39.77 2.10 18.66
C ASN A 509 39.38 0.65 18.99
N GLY A 510 38.07 0.34 19.02
CA GLY A 510 37.59 -1.01 19.31
C GLY A 510 37.70 -1.97 18.13
N LEU A 511 37.14 -1.57 16.99
CA LEU A 511 37.00 -2.43 15.80
C LEU A 511 37.97 -2.07 14.69
N GLY A 512 38.31 -0.80 14.51
CA GLY A 512 39.23 -0.34 13.47
C GLY A 512 40.66 -0.85 13.63
N ALA A 513 41.08 -1.16 14.88
CA ALA A 513 42.38 -1.80 15.16
C ALA A 513 42.53 -3.16 14.49
N TYR A 514 41.42 -3.85 14.19
CA TYR A 514 41.38 -5.14 13.47
C TYR A 514 41.26 -4.99 11.95
N GLY A 515 41.26 -3.76 11.43
CA GLY A 515 41.22 -3.42 10.02
C GLY A 515 39.84 -3.03 9.47
N PRO A 516 39.78 -2.54 8.21
CA PRO A 516 38.56 -1.97 7.60
C PRO A 516 37.38 -2.95 7.54
N PHE A 517 37.66 -4.22 7.27
CA PHE A 517 36.66 -5.29 7.22
C PHE A 517 35.99 -5.53 8.58
N ALA A 518 36.74 -5.43 9.68
CA ALA A 518 36.22 -5.62 11.02
C ALA A 518 35.30 -4.44 11.40
N LEU A 519 35.68 -3.20 11.04
CA LEU A 519 34.82 -2.03 11.24
C LEU A 519 33.55 -2.14 10.38
N LEU A 520 33.67 -2.52 9.11
CA LEU A 520 32.53 -2.71 8.20
C LEU A 520 31.56 -3.77 8.74
N ALA A 521 32.10 -4.92 9.19
CA ALA A 521 31.29 -5.97 9.81
C ALA A 521 30.59 -5.48 11.09
N GLY A 522 31.33 -4.76 11.95
CA GLY A 522 30.76 -4.17 13.17
C GLY A 522 29.60 -3.22 12.88
N ILE A 523 29.76 -2.31 11.93
CA ILE A 523 28.68 -1.40 11.50
C ILE A 523 27.52 -2.19 10.91
N TYR A 524 27.77 -3.15 10.03
CA TYR A 524 26.71 -3.97 9.42
C TYR A 524 25.89 -4.71 10.47
N PHE A 525 26.55 -5.49 11.32
CA PHE A 525 25.84 -6.34 12.29
C PHE A 525 25.17 -5.53 13.42
N THR A 526 25.77 -4.41 13.83
CA THR A 526 25.11 -3.47 14.76
C THR A 526 23.84 -2.89 14.15
N THR A 527 23.91 -2.43 12.89
CA THR A 527 22.73 -1.94 12.14
C THR A 527 21.69 -3.03 12.02
N SER A 528 22.10 -4.24 11.62
CA SER A 528 21.22 -5.40 11.46
C SER A 528 20.53 -5.83 12.76
N LEU A 529 21.21 -5.69 13.91
CA LEU A 529 20.63 -5.96 15.22
C LEU A 529 19.63 -4.86 15.61
N MET A 530 19.98 -3.58 15.42
CA MET A 530 19.12 -2.45 15.78
C MET A 530 17.82 -2.44 14.98
N THR A 531 17.87 -2.72 13.68
CA THR A 531 16.68 -2.71 12.81
C THR A 531 15.67 -3.81 13.17
N MET A 532 16.03 -4.80 13.98
CA MET A 532 15.06 -5.78 14.52
C MET A 532 14.08 -5.17 15.52
N PHE A 533 14.44 -4.07 16.14
CA PHE A 533 13.68 -3.42 17.20
C PHE A 533 13.18 -2.02 16.79
N ILE A 534 13.86 -1.39 15.84
CA ILE A 534 13.57 -0.02 15.37
C ILE A 534 13.23 -0.10 13.87
N SER A 535 12.49 0.90 13.35
CA SER A 535 12.21 0.97 11.92
C SER A 535 13.50 1.11 11.09
N ASN A 536 13.49 0.56 9.87
CA ASN A 536 14.63 0.61 8.96
C ASN A 536 15.14 2.04 8.76
N THR A 537 14.22 2.98 8.59
CA THR A 537 14.52 4.40 8.39
C THR A 537 15.20 5.02 9.60
N ALA A 538 14.65 4.80 10.81
CA ALA A 538 15.24 5.32 12.04
C ALA A 538 16.64 4.76 12.27
N THR A 539 16.84 3.45 12.02
CA THR A 539 18.15 2.81 12.13
C THR A 539 19.17 3.44 11.19
N ALA A 540 18.77 3.67 9.91
CA ALA A 540 19.66 4.29 8.94
C ALA A 540 20.02 5.75 9.34
N VAL A 541 19.05 6.54 9.79
CA VAL A 541 19.28 7.94 10.22
C VAL A 541 20.22 8.01 11.41
N LEU A 542 20.11 7.08 12.36
CA LEU A 542 20.97 7.05 13.54
C LEU A 542 22.41 6.63 13.20
N LEU A 543 22.57 5.62 12.33
CA LEU A 543 23.87 5.01 12.10
C LEU A 543 24.66 5.57 10.90
N ALA A 544 23.99 6.22 9.94
CA ALA A 544 24.67 6.78 8.78
C ALA A 544 25.73 7.84 9.16
N PRO A 545 25.48 8.83 10.05
CA PRO A 545 26.50 9.77 10.47
C PRO A 545 27.68 9.09 11.17
N ILE A 546 27.39 8.10 12.04
CA ILE A 546 28.43 7.36 12.78
C ILE A 546 29.30 6.57 11.81
N ALA A 547 28.72 5.87 10.86
CA ALA A 547 29.43 5.09 9.84
C ALA A 547 30.30 5.99 8.96
N LEU A 548 29.76 7.14 8.53
CA LEU A 548 30.47 8.11 7.73
C LEU A 548 31.71 8.66 8.47
N HIS A 549 31.52 9.16 9.70
CA HIS A 549 32.63 9.72 10.49
C HIS A 549 33.68 8.67 10.82
N SER A 550 33.27 7.42 11.12
CA SER A 550 34.21 6.33 11.41
C SER A 550 35.08 5.98 10.19
N ALA A 551 34.53 6.02 8.99
CA ALA A 551 35.27 5.78 7.75
C ALA A 551 36.25 6.92 7.45
N VAL A 552 35.78 8.17 7.53
CA VAL A 552 36.61 9.37 7.28
C VAL A 552 37.78 9.44 8.26
N GLN A 553 37.57 9.09 9.53
CA GLN A 553 38.59 9.12 10.56
C GLN A 553 39.72 8.10 10.30
N LEU A 554 39.44 6.98 9.64
CA LEU A 554 40.44 6.02 9.18
C LEU A 554 41.05 6.38 7.82
N GLY A 555 40.65 7.49 7.20
CA GLY A 555 41.06 7.86 5.85
C GLY A 555 40.52 6.95 4.77
N LEU A 556 39.39 6.25 5.04
CA LEU A 556 38.75 5.31 4.13
C LEU A 556 37.56 5.97 3.43
N SER A 557 37.21 5.43 2.25
CA SER A 557 36.00 5.82 1.54
C SER A 557 34.75 5.50 2.36
N PRO A 558 33.78 6.43 2.54
CA PRO A 558 32.59 6.19 3.33
C PRO A 558 31.53 5.32 2.61
N TYR A 559 31.64 5.16 1.30
CA TYR A 559 30.63 4.44 0.49
C TYR A 559 30.35 3.03 1.00
N PRO A 560 31.35 2.13 1.18
CA PRO A 560 31.05 0.75 1.61
C PRO A 560 30.37 0.71 2.99
N PHE A 561 30.72 1.63 3.89
CA PHE A 561 30.16 1.70 5.24
C PHE A 561 28.72 2.20 5.23
N LEU A 562 28.41 3.21 4.42
CA LEU A 562 27.04 3.74 4.26
C LEU A 562 26.15 2.72 3.53
N PHE A 563 26.67 2.05 2.51
CA PHE A 563 25.96 0.95 1.87
C PHE A 563 25.70 -0.21 2.84
N ALA A 564 26.63 -0.51 3.76
CA ALA A 564 26.43 -1.49 4.81
C ALA A 564 25.26 -1.10 5.74
N VAL A 565 25.17 0.18 6.13
CA VAL A 565 24.06 0.69 6.94
C VAL A 565 22.72 0.50 6.23
N THR A 566 22.58 0.93 4.97
CA THR A 566 21.30 0.85 4.27
C THR A 566 20.87 -0.59 3.99
N VAL A 567 21.81 -1.46 3.59
CA VAL A 567 21.52 -2.88 3.35
C VAL A 567 21.11 -3.56 4.66
N ALA A 568 21.89 -3.40 5.73
CA ALA A 568 21.61 -4.00 7.02
C ALA A 568 20.26 -3.51 7.62
N ALA A 569 19.97 -2.20 7.50
CA ALA A 569 18.71 -1.62 7.94
C ALA A 569 17.50 -2.19 7.17
N SER A 570 17.64 -2.42 5.86
CA SER A 570 16.54 -2.86 5.00
C SER A 570 16.33 -4.39 5.05
N MET A 571 17.35 -5.17 5.40
CA MET A 571 17.34 -6.65 5.41
C MET A 571 16.96 -7.22 6.77
N CYS A 572 15.87 -6.73 7.35
CA CYS A 572 15.37 -7.25 8.62
C CYS A 572 14.38 -8.40 8.40
N PHE A 573 14.88 -9.60 8.41
CA PHE A 573 14.12 -10.82 8.10
C PHE A 573 13.75 -11.65 9.32
N ALA A 574 14.48 -11.50 10.42
CA ALA A 574 14.33 -12.34 11.61
C ALA A 574 13.09 -12.04 12.46
N SER A 575 12.42 -10.90 12.25
CA SER A 575 11.25 -10.49 13.02
C SER A 575 10.05 -10.21 12.10
N PRO A 576 8.85 -10.69 12.46
CA PRO A 576 7.62 -10.34 11.74
C PRO A 576 7.17 -8.90 11.96
N PHE A 577 7.61 -8.26 13.06
CA PHE A 577 7.12 -6.94 13.47
C PHE A 577 8.05 -5.79 13.05
N SER A 578 9.25 -6.11 12.60
CA SER A 578 10.25 -5.11 12.21
C SER A 578 9.88 -4.35 10.93
N THR A 579 9.14 -4.97 10.03
CA THR A 579 8.70 -4.36 8.78
C THR A 579 7.24 -4.67 8.46
N PRO A 580 6.47 -3.71 7.91
CA PRO A 580 5.08 -3.94 7.51
C PRO A 580 4.91 -5.09 6.48
N PRO A 581 5.80 -5.30 5.50
CA PRO A 581 5.77 -6.46 4.62
C PRO A 581 5.69 -7.79 5.35
N ASN A 582 6.55 -7.99 6.35
CA ASN A 582 6.60 -9.21 7.14
C ASN A 582 5.30 -9.41 7.94
N ALA A 583 4.78 -8.34 8.55
CA ALA A 583 3.54 -8.37 9.30
C ALA A 583 2.33 -8.72 8.42
N LEU A 584 2.27 -8.21 7.18
CA LEU A 584 1.17 -8.50 6.23
C LEU A 584 1.08 -9.97 5.84
N VAL A 585 2.21 -10.64 5.62
CA VAL A 585 2.21 -12.04 5.19
C VAL A 585 2.06 -13.01 6.36
N MET A 586 2.28 -12.57 7.61
CA MET A 586 2.25 -13.42 8.80
C MET A 586 0.90 -14.15 8.98
N PRO A 587 -0.26 -13.47 9.00
CA PRO A 587 -1.55 -14.13 9.15
C PRO A 587 -1.92 -14.96 7.91
N ALA A 588 -1.65 -14.47 6.70
CA ALA A 588 -1.98 -15.14 5.45
C ALA A 588 -1.18 -16.45 5.26
N GLY A 589 0.10 -16.45 5.66
CA GLY A 589 0.96 -17.63 5.64
C GLY A 589 0.85 -18.50 6.90
N ARG A 590 0.06 -18.08 7.90
CA ARG A 590 -0.06 -18.73 9.22
C ARG A 590 1.29 -18.94 9.89
N TYR A 591 2.18 -17.93 9.79
CA TYR A 591 3.50 -18.00 10.39
C TYR A 591 3.46 -17.68 11.88
N THR A 592 4.37 -18.30 12.61
CA THR A 592 4.71 -17.95 13.99
C THR A 592 5.98 -17.09 14.00
N PHE A 593 6.24 -16.42 15.11
CA PHE A 593 7.50 -15.69 15.31
C PHE A 593 8.72 -16.59 15.02
N MET A 594 8.66 -17.84 15.50
CA MET A 594 9.77 -18.80 15.33
C MET A 594 10.02 -19.19 13.87
N ASP A 595 9.00 -19.12 13.00
CA ASP A 595 9.19 -19.37 11.57
C ASP A 595 10.06 -18.28 10.93
N TYR A 596 9.89 -16.99 11.36
CA TYR A 596 10.76 -15.88 10.93
C TYR A 596 12.19 -16.05 11.45
N VAL A 597 12.35 -16.47 12.70
CA VAL A 597 13.70 -16.74 13.25
C VAL A 597 14.39 -17.87 12.49
N LYS A 598 13.68 -18.97 12.19
CA LYS A 598 14.28 -20.13 11.50
C LYS A 598 14.66 -19.85 10.04
N VAL A 599 13.94 -18.99 9.35
CA VAL A 599 14.18 -18.68 7.94
C VAL A 599 14.92 -17.35 7.79
N GLY A 600 14.47 -16.32 8.50
CA GLY A 600 14.96 -14.95 8.37
C GLY A 600 16.34 -14.75 9.00
N LEU A 601 16.58 -15.28 10.21
CA LEU A 601 17.87 -15.07 10.88
C LEU A 601 19.05 -15.68 10.12
N PRO A 602 19.00 -16.95 9.63
CA PRO A 602 20.06 -17.48 8.79
C PRO A 602 20.30 -16.66 7.52
N LEU A 603 19.21 -16.23 6.84
CA LEU A 603 19.32 -15.38 5.66
C LEU A 603 19.98 -14.03 6.00
N GLN A 604 19.58 -13.40 7.11
CA GLN A 604 20.12 -12.11 7.56
C GLN A 604 21.62 -12.20 7.88
N ILE A 605 22.05 -13.28 8.53
CA ILE A 605 23.47 -13.52 8.83
C ILE A 605 24.28 -13.80 7.56
N ILE A 606 23.79 -14.70 6.69
CA ILE A 606 24.46 -15.01 5.42
C ILE A 606 24.58 -13.75 4.55
N MET A 607 23.52 -12.96 4.47
CA MET A 607 23.53 -11.70 3.74
C MET A 607 24.59 -10.75 4.31
N GLY A 608 24.69 -10.64 5.64
CA GLY A 608 25.71 -9.82 6.30
C GLY A 608 27.13 -10.25 5.96
N VAL A 609 27.40 -11.55 6.08
CA VAL A 609 28.71 -12.09 5.72
C VAL A 609 29.05 -11.81 4.27
N VAL A 610 28.13 -12.08 3.33
CA VAL A 610 28.34 -11.80 1.91
C VAL A 610 28.61 -10.32 1.66
N MET A 611 27.82 -9.44 2.27
CA MET A 611 27.94 -8.00 2.06
C MET A 611 29.23 -7.41 2.61
N VAL A 612 29.75 -7.91 3.72
CA VAL A 612 31.07 -7.49 4.27
C VAL A 612 32.20 -7.70 3.24
N PHE A 613 32.12 -8.73 2.41
CA PHE A 613 33.11 -8.98 1.36
C PHE A 613 32.75 -8.32 0.02
N VAL A 614 31.48 -8.23 -0.33
CA VAL A 614 31.04 -7.72 -1.64
C VAL A 614 31.07 -6.20 -1.69
N LEU A 615 30.69 -5.51 -0.60
CA LEU A 615 30.64 -4.04 -0.61
C LEU A 615 31.99 -3.40 -0.92
N PRO A 616 33.13 -3.84 -0.34
CA PRO A 616 34.43 -3.28 -0.69
C PRO A 616 34.91 -3.63 -2.12
N LEU A 617 34.36 -4.70 -2.73
CA LEU A 617 34.61 -5.01 -4.14
C LEU A 617 33.86 -4.08 -5.09
N LEU A 618 32.63 -3.68 -4.71
CA LEU A 618 31.81 -2.75 -5.49
C LEU A 618 32.21 -1.29 -5.25
N PHE A 619 32.56 -0.96 -4.03
CA PHE A 619 32.96 0.36 -3.58
C PHE A 619 34.27 0.22 -2.75
N PRO A 620 35.45 0.40 -3.35
CA PRO A 620 36.71 0.28 -2.64
C PRO A 620 36.83 1.20 -1.43
N PHE A 621 37.59 0.74 -0.41
CA PHE A 621 37.86 1.52 0.81
C PHE A 621 38.63 2.80 0.55
#